data_6a85f05f1f25f80a18a29f7ca811f025
#
_entry.id   6a85f05f1f25f80a18a29f7ca811f025
#
_cell.length_a   1.000
_cell.length_b   1.000
_cell.length_c   1.000
_cell.angle_alpha   90.00
_cell.angle_beta   90.00
_cell.angle_gamma   90.00
#
_symmetry.space_group_name_H-M   'P 1'
#
loop_
_entity.id
_entity.type
_entity.pdbx_description
1 polymer ?
#
loop_
_entity_poly.entity_id
_entity_poly.type
_entity_poly.pdbx_seq_one_letter_code
_entity_poly.pdbx_strand_id
1 'polypeptide(L)'
;MYPDFIGIGAQKAGTTWLARNLAPHPEIHMPRKEVHYFDRKIRDRSNAVTRFFGKTKNDEQWRRQVRRIPSQVRRNPTFEELRWNYRYYLRPYDDKWYSQVFEPKKGKVSGEITPAYSVLERENVAHVHGLMPDARIIFFMRNPIERVWSQTVMSFDKVRKGSAEDAAEEEIFQKLGRNSTWKLSNFLRTFENWGAFYPDERFFVGFMEDTAYLPEDLLESVYSFLGVDASFRPPQADKKLHSRSAATMPAKVAVHLAQNYREEIARLSERFGGYASFWLFCADRLIEDPPEEETVPYPLFGSRLWDEWAAENLPGDEPQKVQSGPLSAIQSAT
;
A
#
# COMPACT_ATOMS: atom_id res chain seq x y z
N MET A 1 -3.31 -13.81 20.04
CA MET A 1 -3.22 -12.35 20.31
C MET A 1 -3.27 -11.65 18.96
N TYR A 2 -4.13 -10.63 18.82
CA TYR A 2 -4.27 -9.92 17.55
C TYR A 2 -3.12 -8.93 17.33
N PRO A 3 -2.86 -8.47 16.08
CA PRO A 3 -1.84 -7.47 15.79
C PRO A 3 -2.18 -6.10 16.37
N ASP A 4 -1.14 -5.31 16.68
CA ASP A 4 -1.25 -3.95 17.20
C ASP A 4 -1.39 -2.91 16.09
N PHE A 5 -0.99 -3.26 14.85
CA PHE A 5 -1.14 -2.38 13.69
C PHE A 5 -1.48 -3.15 12.41
N ILE A 6 -2.13 -2.48 11.50
CA ILE A 6 -2.47 -2.99 10.16
C ILE A 6 -2.15 -1.92 9.12
N GLY A 7 -1.28 -2.25 8.17
CA GLY A 7 -1.08 -1.47 6.95
C GLY A 7 -2.12 -1.87 5.89
N ILE A 8 -3.12 -1.01 5.68
CA ILE A 8 -4.30 -1.34 4.87
C ILE A 8 -4.15 -1.03 3.38
N GLY A 9 -3.13 -0.27 2.98
CA GLY A 9 -2.94 0.12 1.58
C GLY A 9 -2.16 1.42 1.40
N ALA A 10 -2.30 2.03 0.21
CA ALA A 10 -2.97 1.53 -0.98
C ALA A 10 -2.04 0.62 -1.79
N GLN A 11 -2.64 -0.21 -2.66
CA GLN A 11 -1.83 -0.94 -3.63
C GLN A 11 -1.06 0.04 -4.51
N LYS A 12 0.25 -0.22 -4.72
CA LYS A 12 1.13 0.62 -5.56
C LYS A 12 1.52 1.97 -4.98
N ALA A 13 1.34 2.16 -3.67
CA ALA A 13 1.70 3.37 -2.92
C ALA A 13 2.84 3.14 -1.90
N GLY A 14 3.86 2.34 -2.20
CA GLY A 14 5.03 2.19 -1.33
C GLY A 14 4.92 1.15 -0.22
N THR A 15 3.83 0.41 -0.09
CA THR A 15 3.62 -0.58 1.00
C THR A 15 4.67 -1.70 1.07
N THR A 16 5.37 -1.99 -0.03
CA THR A 16 6.51 -2.93 -0.02
C THR A 16 7.74 -2.30 0.60
N TRP A 17 7.99 -1.01 0.34
CA TRP A 17 9.04 -0.26 0.99
C TRP A 17 8.80 -0.20 2.49
N LEU A 18 7.60 0.19 2.91
CA LEU A 18 7.21 0.21 4.32
C LEU A 18 7.44 -1.16 4.99
N ALA A 19 6.93 -2.25 4.41
CA ALA A 19 7.08 -3.59 4.99
C ALA A 19 8.55 -4.01 5.16
N ARG A 20 9.42 -3.65 4.22
CA ARG A 20 10.85 -3.99 4.26
C ARG A 20 11.63 -3.19 5.29
N ASN A 21 11.16 -1.99 5.60
CA ASN A 21 11.79 -1.13 6.59
C ASN A 21 11.24 -1.41 8.01
N LEU A 22 9.99 -1.85 8.15
CA LEU A 22 9.45 -2.26 9.46
C LEU A 22 9.95 -3.64 9.91
N ALA A 23 10.11 -4.59 8.98
CA ALA A 23 10.46 -5.99 9.32
C ALA A 23 11.79 -6.15 10.08
N PRO A 24 12.88 -5.40 9.81
CA PRO A 24 14.14 -5.53 10.53
C PRO A 24 14.15 -4.84 11.90
N HIS A 25 13.14 -4.03 12.24
CA HIS A 25 13.10 -3.29 13.50
C HIS A 25 13.05 -4.26 14.69
N PRO A 26 13.94 -4.11 15.71
CA PRO A 26 14.05 -5.08 16.81
C PRO A 26 12.80 -5.20 17.67
N GLU A 27 12.00 -4.13 17.78
CA GLU A 27 10.77 -4.08 18.56
C GLU A 27 9.51 -4.37 17.74
N ILE A 28 9.62 -4.63 16.44
CA ILE A 28 8.49 -4.98 15.59
C ILE A 28 8.49 -6.48 15.26
N HIS A 29 7.32 -7.11 15.37
CA HIS A 29 7.09 -8.47 14.96
C HIS A 29 6.10 -8.51 13.78
N MET A 30 6.63 -8.67 12.58
CA MET A 30 5.84 -8.79 11.36
C MET A 30 6.09 -10.16 10.70
N PRO A 31 5.34 -11.21 11.11
CA PRO A 31 5.61 -12.58 10.70
C PRO A 31 5.36 -12.83 9.22
N ARG A 32 4.49 -12.04 8.62
CA ARG A 32 4.17 -12.11 7.20
C ARG A 32 3.61 -10.81 6.66
N LYS A 33 4.03 -10.44 5.47
CA LYS A 33 3.39 -9.43 4.64
C LYS A 33 2.23 -10.07 3.86
N GLU A 34 1.09 -9.37 3.77
CA GLU A 34 -0.09 -9.75 2.99
C GLU A 34 -0.73 -11.08 3.47
N VAL A 35 -1.29 -11.05 4.70
CA VAL A 35 -2.01 -12.20 5.28
C VAL A 35 -3.29 -12.50 4.52
N HIS A 36 -3.98 -11.47 4.01
CA HIS A 36 -5.20 -11.61 3.22
C HIS A 36 -6.31 -12.38 3.94
N TYR A 37 -6.60 -12.01 5.19
CA TYR A 37 -7.66 -12.63 5.96
C TYR A 37 -9.01 -11.98 5.72
N PHE A 38 -9.10 -10.66 5.84
CA PHE A 38 -10.36 -9.91 5.81
C PHE A 38 -10.91 -9.63 4.40
N ASP A 39 -10.07 -9.66 3.37
CA ASP A 39 -10.46 -9.48 1.96
C ASP A 39 -10.89 -10.77 1.26
N ARG A 40 -10.83 -11.91 1.98
CA ARG A 40 -11.35 -13.18 1.50
C ARG A 40 -12.83 -13.32 1.87
N LYS A 41 -13.63 -13.83 0.93
CA LYS A 41 -15.03 -14.15 1.22
C LYS A 41 -15.07 -15.19 2.34
N ILE A 42 -15.96 -14.98 3.33
CA ILE A 42 -16.20 -15.89 4.47
C ILE A 42 -16.46 -17.35 4.05
N ARG A 43 -16.86 -17.58 2.79
CA ARG A 43 -17.00 -18.92 2.18
C ARG A 43 -15.69 -19.70 2.05
N ASP A 44 -14.54 -19.04 2.12
CA ASP A 44 -13.22 -19.69 2.03
C ASP A 44 -12.69 -20.16 3.41
N ARG A 45 -13.56 -20.52 4.35
CA ARG A 45 -13.20 -21.34 5.55
C ARG A 45 -12.74 -22.74 5.13
N SER A 46 -11.93 -22.79 4.10
CA SER A 46 -11.37 -23.99 3.56
C SER A 46 -10.29 -24.51 4.50
N ASN A 47 -10.42 -25.76 4.92
CA ASN A 47 -9.36 -26.46 5.65
C ASN A 47 -8.26 -26.91 4.65
N ALA A 48 -7.14 -27.42 5.17
CA ALA A 48 -6.02 -27.88 4.33
C ALA A 48 -6.44 -28.95 3.29
N VAL A 49 -7.40 -29.82 3.62
CA VAL A 49 -7.90 -30.86 2.73
C VAL A 49 -8.65 -30.27 1.54
N THR A 50 -9.59 -29.35 1.80
CA THR A 50 -10.36 -28.68 0.73
C THR A 50 -9.46 -27.88 -0.20
N ARG A 51 -8.37 -27.25 0.32
CA ARG A 51 -7.38 -26.53 -0.49
C ARG A 51 -6.48 -27.46 -1.29
N PHE A 52 -6.15 -28.61 -0.75
CA PHE A 52 -5.31 -29.57 -1.47
C PHE A 52 -5.99 -30.06 -2.74
N PHE A 53 -7.30 -30.32 -2.68
CA PHE A 53 -8.11 -30.78 -3.81
C PHE A 53 -8.81 -29.64 -4.58
N GLY A 54 -8.78 -28.39 -4.07
CA GLY A 54 -9.44 -27.25 -4.66
C GLY A 54 -8.81 -26.83 -6.00
N LYS A 55 -9.65 -26.25 -6.89
CA LYS A 55 -9.27 -25.84 -8.25
C LYS A 55 -9.17 -24.32 -8.42
N THR A 56 -9.31 -23.54 -7.33
CA THR A 56 -9.21 -22.09 -7.42
C THR A 56 -7.75 -21.64 -7.54
N LYS A 57 -7.53 -20.42 -8.06
CA LYS A 57 -6.18 -19.81 -8.09
C LYS A 57 -5.56 -19.69 -6.69
N ASN A 58 -6.40 -19.45 -5.67
CA ASN A 58 -5.96 -19.39 -4.27
C ASN A 58 -5.47 -20.75 -3.76
N ASP A 59 -6.14 -21.85 -4.13
CA ASP A 59 -5.73 -23.20 -3.75
C ASP A 59 -4.40 -23.59 -4.42
N GLU A 60 -4.23 -23.22 -5.69
CA GLU A 60 -2.96 -23.43 -6.38
C GLU A 60 -1.81 -22.64 -5.76
N GLN A 61 -2.07 -21.39 -5.40
CA GLN A 61 -1.08 -20.54 -4.71
C GLN A 61 -0.72 -21.12 -3.35
N TRP A 62 -1.71 -21.59 -2.59
CA TRP A 62 -1.51 -22.25 -1.31
C TRP A 62 -0.65 -23.53 -1.46
N ARG A 63 -0.97 -24.40 -2.43
CA ARG A 63 -0.16 -25.61 -2.72
C ARG A 63 1.29 -25.27 -3.08
N ARG A 64 1.51 -24.22 -3.87
CA ARG A 64 2.87 -23.76 -4.20
C ARG A 64 3.63 -23.28 -2.95
N GLN A 65 2.96 -22.61 -2.04
CA GLN A 65 3.57 -22.15 -0.78
C GLN A 65 3.88 -23.33 0.14
N VAL A 66 2.96 -24.25 0.33
CA VAL A 66 3.16 -25.47 1.15
C VAL A 66 4.34 -26.29 0.65
N ARG A 67 4.50 -26.44 -0.66
CA ARG A 67 5.66 -27.15 -1.26
C ARG A 67 7.02 -26.51 -0.94
N ARG A 68 7.03 -25.22 -0.56
CA ARG A 68 8.26 -24.50 -0.19
C ARG A 68 8.62 -24.64 1.29
N ILE A 69 7.70 -25.11 2.13
CA ILE A 69 7.91 -25.25 3.58
C ILE A 69 9.17 -26.08 3.89
N PRO A 70 9.40 -27.26 3.28
CA PRO A 70 10.59 -28.04 3.60
C PRO A 70 11.90 -27.29 3.38
N SER A 71 11.99 -26.48 2.33
CA SER A 71 13.18 -25.67 2.06
C SER A 71 13.35 -24.50 3.02
N GLN A 72 12.24 -23.91 3.48
CA GLN A 72 12.24 -22.81 4.47
C GLN A 72 12.65 -23.35 5.85
N VAL A 73 12.04 -24.44 6.31
CA VAL A 73 12.37 -25.10 7.57
C VAL A 73 13.83 -25.58 7.58
N ARG A 74 14.34 -26.08 6.45
CA ARG A 74 15.75 -26.49 6.35
C ARG A 74 16.72 -25.34 6.56
N ARG A 75 16.33 -24.09 6.19
CA ARG A 75 17.14 -22.87 6.39
C ARG A 75 17.12 -22.40 7.84
N ASN A 76 16.03 -22.60 8.54
CA ASN A 76 15.84 -22.20 9.93
C ASN A 76 15.07 -23.31 10.69
N PRO A 77 15.75 -24.43 11.09
CA PRO A 77 15.12 -25.61 11.65
C PRO A 77 14.78 -25.43 13.14
N THR A 78 13.94 -24.44 13.47
CA THR A 78 13.47 -24.25 14.84
C THR A 78 12.08 -24.83 15.04
N PHE A 79 11.79 -25.28 16.29
CA PHE A 79 10.46 -25.74 16.65
C PHE A 79 9.41 -24.64 16.50
N GLU A 80 9.78 -23.37 16.76
CA GLU A 80 8.91 -22.20 16.56
C GLU A 80 8.52 -22.05 15.09
N GLU A 81 9.46 -22.17 14.16
CA GLU A 81 9.21 -22.08 12.71
C GLU A 81 8.29 -23.22 12.22
N LEU A 82 8.53 -24.45 12.67
CA LEU A 82 7.66 -25.60 12.37
C LEU A 82 6.24 -25.39 12.90
N ARG A 83 6.11 -24.93 14.14
CA ARG A 83 4.81 -24.66 14.79
C ARG A 83 4.07 -23.53 14.07
N TRP A 84 4.78 -22.47 13.66
CA TRP A 84 4.21 -21.35 12.91
C TRP A 84 3.71 -21.81 11.53
N ASN A 85 4.52 -22.56 10.77
CA ASN A 85 4.13 -23.10 9.47
C ASN A 85 2.91 -24.03 9.58
N TYR A 86 2.87 -24.90 10.59
CA TYR A 86 1.70 -25.74 10.86
C TYR A 86 0.44 -24.90 11.10
N ARG A 87 0.51 -23.88 11.97
CA ARG A 87 -0.61 -23.00 12.28
C ARG A 87 -1.07 -22.23 11.05
N TYR A 88 -0.14 -21.67 10.29
CA TYR A 88 -0.43 -20.83 9.13
C TYR A 88 -1.05 -21.61 7.97
N TYR A 89 -0.52 -22.78 7.64
CA TYR A 89 -0.92 -23.50 6.44
C TYR A 89 -1.97 -24.59 6.65
N LEU A 90 -2.03 -25.22 7.82
CA LEU A 90 -2.82 -26.43 8.03
C LEU A 90 -4.08 -26.22 8.89
N ARG A 91 -4.20 -25.09 9.59
CA ARG A 91 -5.40 -24.78 10.36
C ARG A 91 -6.50 -24.15 9.51
N PRO A 92 -7.79 -24.28 9.92
CA PRO A 92 -8.89 -23.54 9.31
C PRO A 92 -8.66 -22.04 9.45
N TYR A 93 -9.04 -21.26 8.43
CA TYR A 93 -8.94 -19.81 8.45
C TYR A 93 -10.15 -19.22 9.16
N ASP A 94 -9.98 -18.95 10.45
CA ASP A 94 -10.93 -18.28 11.33
C ASP A 94 -10.23 -17.17 12.13
N ASP A 95 -10.97 -16.43 12.96
CA ASP A 95 -10.43 -15.34 13.77
C ASP A 95 -9.34 -15.84 14.73
N LYS A 96 -9.49 -17.07 15.25
CA LYS A 96 -8.47 -17.71 16.08
C LYS A 96 -7.19 -18.01 15.30
N TRP A 97 -7.32 -18.47 14.05
CA TRP A 97 -6.18 -18.65 13.16
C TRP A 97 -5.48 -17.32 12.94
N TYR A 98 -6.23 -16.25 12.62
CA TYR A 98 -5.65 -14.93 12.39
C TYR A 98 -4.85 -14.44 13.59
N SER A 99 -5.39 -14.54 14.80
CA SER A 99 -4.67 -14.17 16.02
C SER A 99 -3.38 -14.98 16.23
N GLN A 100 -3.37 -16.25 15.84
CA GLN A 100 -2.22 -17.15 16.00
C GLN A 100 -1.10 -16.91 15.01
N VAL A 101 -1.36 -16.21 13.88
CA VAL A 101 -0.32 -15.80 12.93
C VAL A 101 0.73 -14.91 13.60
N PHE A 102 0.34 -14.12 14.59
CA PHE A 102 1.19 -13.14 15.29
C PHE A 102 1.84 -13.67 16.56
N GLU A 103 1.76 -14.98 16.84
CA GLU A 103 2.41 -15.62 17.98
C GLU A 103 3.73 -16.31 17.59
N PRO A 104 4.76 -16.24 18.44
CA PRO A 104 4.86 -15.50 19.70
C PRO A 104 5.23 -14.03 19.47
N LYS A 105 4.50 -13.12 20.11
CA LYS A 105 4.73 -11.66 20.01
C LYS A 105 6.01 -11.22 20.73
N LYS A 106 6.44 -11.94 21.76
CA LYS A 106 7.69 -11.70 22.53
C LYS A 106 7.85 -10.26 23.05
N GLY A 107 6.76 -9.61 23.46
CA GLY A 107 6.75 -8.24 23.94
C GLY A 107 6.89 -7.14 22.86
N LYS A 108 6.92 -7.53 21.59
CA LYS A 108 7.06 -6.61 20.47
C LYS A 108 5.72 -6.07 19.99
N VAL A 109 5.74 -4.91 19.33
CA VAL A 109 4.61 -4.43 18.54
C VAL A 109 4.45 -5.32 17.31
N SER A 110 3.28 -5.92 17.11
CA SER A 110 3.05 -6.87 16.02
C SER A 110 2.10 -6.30 14.98
N GLY A 111 2.31 -6.67 13.71
CA GLY A 111 1.42 -6.21 12.65
C GLY A 111 1.62 -6.91 11.31
N GLU A 112 0.79 -6.50 10.37
CA GLU A 112 0.85 -6.89 8.97
C GLU A 112 0.60 -5.71 8.04
N ILE A 113 0.94 -5.88 6.76
CA ILE A 113 0.61 -4.94 5.71
C ILE A 113 -0.04 -5.71 4.57
N THR A 114 -1.35 -5.51 4.40
CA THR A 114 -2.15 -6.12 3.32
C THR A 114 -2.88 -5.02 2.55
N PRO A 115 -2.33 -4.54 1.43
CA PRO A 115 -2.87 -3.39 0.71
C PRO A 115 -4.27 -3.57 0.13
N ALA A 116 -4.76 -4.79 0.07
CA ALA A 116 -6.12 -5.09 -0.35
C ALA A 116 -7.18 -4.70 0.68
N TYR A 117 -6.78 -4.41 1.92
CA TYR A 117 -7.73 -4.02 2.97
C TYR A 117 -8.26 -2.60 2.80
N SER A 118 -7.59 -1.73 2.04
CA SER A 118 -8.11 -0.38 1.75
C SER A 118 -9.48 -0.38 1.10
N VAL A 119 -9.83 -1.42 0.35
CA VAL A 119 -11.11 -1.52 -0.37
C VAL A 119 -12.16 -2.37 0.35
N LEU A 120 -11.94 -2.69 1.61
CA LEU A 120 -12.93 -3.42 2.42
C LEU A 120 -14.24 -2.64 2.51
N GLU A 121 -15.35 -3.37 2.46
CA GLU A 121 -16.67 -2.82 2.73
C GLU A 121 -16.81 -2.55 4.23
N ARG A 122 -17.70 -1.65 4.60
CA ARG A 122 -17.88 -1.18 5.98
C ARG A 122 -18.13 -2.31 6.98
N GLU A 123 -18.87 -3.35 6.58
CA GLU A 123 -19.15 -4.52 7.41
C GLU A 123 -17.87 -5.34 7.72
N ASN A 124 -16.96 -5.42 6.76
CA ASN A 124 -15.68 -6.09 6.97
C ASN A 124 -14.76 -5.27 7.88
N VAL A 125 -14.77 -3.93 7.76
CA VAL A 125 -14.04 -3.05 8.67
C VAL A 125 -14.61 -3.14 10.08
N ALA A 126 -15.93 -3.23 10.24
CA ALA A 126 -16.58 -3.46 11.54
C ALA A 126 -16.11 -4.78 12.18
N HIS A 127 -15.96 -5.86 11.39
CA HIS A 127 -15.37 -7.11 11.87
C HIS A 127 -13.92 -6.94 12.32
N VAL A 128 -13.09 -6.25 11.53
CA VAL A 128 -11.70 -5.92 11.94
C VAL A 128 -11.68 -5.19 13.27
N HIS A 129 -12.50 -4.14 13.41
CA HIS A 129 -12.58 -3.35 14.63
C HIS A 129 -13.08 -4.17 15.83
N GLY A 130 -14.08 -5.04 15.63
CA GLY A 130 -14.57 -5.94 16.68
C GLY A 130 -13.51 -6.87 17.26
N LEU A 131 -12.50 -7.24 16.45
CA LEU A 131 -11.37 -8.05 16.88
C LEU A 131 -10.22 -7.21 17.45
N MET A 132 -10.03 -6.00 16.94
CA MET A 132 -8.85 -5.15 17.18
C MET A 132 -9.21 -3.67 17.31
N PRO A 133 -10.01 -3.29 18.34
CA PRO A 133 -10.49 -1.91 18.47
C PRO A 133 -9.35 -0.89 18.69
N ASP A 134 -8.23 -1.35 19.26
CA ASP A 134 -7.07 -0.51 19.57
C ASP A 134 -5.96 -0.55 18.51
N ALA A 135 -6.15 -1.25 17.40
CA ALA A 135 -5.14 -1.36 16.35
C ALA A 135 -4.84 0.00 15.72
N ARG A 136 -3.56 0.24 15.42
CA ARG A 136 -3.12 1.40 14.64
C ARG A 136 -3.25 1.08 13.16
N ILE A 137 -3.82 1.99 12.38
CA ILE A 137 -4.08 1.84 10.95
C ILE A 137 -3.06 2.67 10.18
N ILE A 138 -2.37 2.06 9.22
CA ILE A 138 -1.42 2.76 8.35
C ILE A 138 -1.94 2.69 6.91
N PHE A 139 -2.13 3.85 6.30
CA PHE A 139 -2.59 3.98 4.93
C PHE A 139 -1.69 4.91 4.12
N PHE A 140 -0.97 4.35 3.17
CA PHE A 140 -0.13 5.11 2.25
C PHE A 140 -0.89 5.46 0.99
N MET A 141 -0.80 6.71 0.58
CA MET A 141 -1.38 7.24 -0.66
C MET A 141 -0.30 7.51 -1.71
N ARG A 142 -0.74 7.64 -2.91
CA ARG A 142 0.03 8.04 -4.09
C ARG A 142 -0.89 8.76 -5.04
N ASN A 143 -0.37 9.69 -5.85
CA ASN A 143 -1.13 10.30 -6.94
C ASN A 143 -1.99 9.24 -7.66
N PRO A 144 -3.33 9.36 -7.68
CA PRO A 144 -4.22 8.38 -8.31
C PRO A 144 -3.87 8.04 -9.76
N ILE A 145 -3.42 9.02 -10.54
CA ILE A 145 -2.95 8.86 -11.93
C ILE A 145 -1.79 7.86 -11.95
N GLU A 146 -0.78 8.12 -11.14
CA GLU A 146 0.42 7.26 -11.07
C GLU A 146 0.14 5.88 -10.47
N ARG A 147 -0.74 5.81 -9.48
CA ARG A 147 -1.12 4.54 -8.86
C ARG A 147 -1.74 3.61 -9.90
N VAL A 148 -2.67 4.14 -10.70
CA VAL A 148 -3.35 3.37 -11.76
C VAL A 148 -2.35 2.94 -12.81
N TRP A 149 -1.49 3.84 -13.29
CA TRP A 149 -0.44 3.49 -14.23
C TRP A 149 0.48 2.39 -13.70
N SER A 150 0.97 2.54 -12.46
CA SER A 150 1.80 1.52 -11.80
C SER A 150 1.12 0.14 -11.72
N GLN A 151 -0.21 0.09 -11.52
CA GLN A 151 -0.98 -1.16 -11.51
C GLN A 151 -1.09 -1.75 -12.91
N THR A 152 -1.29 -0.91 -13.91
CA THR A 152 -1.39 -1.29 -15.32
C THR A 152 -0.08 -1.91 -15.80
N VAL A 153 1.05 -1.25 -15.59
CA VAL A 153 2.40 -1.80 -15.89
C VAL A 153 2.58 -3.16 -15.22
N MET A 154 2.25 -3.28 -13.91
CA MET A 154 2.36 -4.57 -13.21
C MET A 154 1.51 -5.68 -13.85
N SER A 155 0.37 -5.33 -14.43
CA SER A 155 -0.52 -6.32 -15.05
C SER A 155 0.06 -6.85 -16.36
N PHE A 156 0.79 -6.01 -17.10
CA PHE A 156 1.50 -6.42 -18.32
C PHE A 156 2.71 -7.29 -17.98
N ASP A 157 3.55 -6.89 -17.04
CA ASP A 157 4.72 -7.66 -16.58
C ASP A 157 4.36 -9.09 -16.14
N LYS A 158 3.16 -9.29 -15.58
CA LYS A 158 2.68 -10.61 -15.11
C LYS A 158 2.16 -11.51 -16.21
N VAL A 159 1.59 -10.94 -17.27
CA VAL A 159 0.89 -11.67 -18.33
C VAL A 159 1.76 -11.86 -19.57
N ARG A 160 2.54 -10.85 -19.92
CA ARG A 160 3.49 -10.88 -21.05
C ARG A 160 4.90 -10.78 -20.48
N LYS A 161 5.85 -11.49 -21.05
CA LYS A 161 7.29 -11.26 -20.81
C LYS A 161 7.79 -10.00 -21.54
N GLY A 162 6.93 -8.97 -21.73
CA GLY A 162 7.19 -7.74 -22.44
C GLY A 162 6.79 -6.50 -21.60
N SER A 163 7.35 -5.35 -21.94
CA SER A 163 7.07 -4.07 -21.28
C SER A 163 5.65 -3.58 -21.56
N ALA A 164 5.09 -2.75 -20.67
CA ALA A 164 3.84 -2.02 -20.93
C ALA A 164 4.02 -1.00 -22.07
N GLU A 165 5.25 -0.59 -22.33
CA GLU A 165 5.64 0.30 -23.44
C GLU A 165 5.43 -0.35 -24.81
N ASP A 166 5.47 -1.70 -24.88
CA ASP A 166 5.23 -2.48 -26.12
C ASP A 166 3.75 -2.86 -26.32
N ALA A 167 2.86 -2.41 -25.41
CA ALA A 167 1.45 -2.77 -25.48
C ALA A 167 0.68 -1.81 -26.41
N ALA A 168 -0.25 -2.35 -27.18
CA ALA A 168 -1.15 -1.53 -27.99
C ALA A 168 -2.00 -0.62 -27.10
N GLU A 169 -2.24 0.60 -27.55
CA GLU A 169 -2.97 1.64 -26.82
C GLU A 169 -4.36 1.12 -26.38
N GLU A 170 -5.07 0.40 -27.24
CA GLU A 170 -6.39 -0.19 -26.97
C GLU A 170 -6.35 -1.18 -25.78
N GLU A 171 -5.28 -1.98 -25.68
CA GLU A 171 -5.13 -2.92 -24.56
C GLU A 171 -4.90 -2.19 -23.23
N ILE A 172 -4.18 -1.06 -23.27
CA ILE A 172 -3.97 -0.22 -22.09
C ILE A 172 -5.31 0.33 -21.63
N PHE A 173 -6.09 0.98 -22.52
CA PHE A 173 -7.39 1.54 -22.17
C PHE A 173 -8.40 0.50 -21.69
N GLN A 174 -8.43 -0.68 -22.32
CA GLN A 174 -9.27 -1.80 -21.86
C GLN A 174 -8.96 -2.24 -20.42
N LYS A 175 -7.68 -2.17 -20.00
CA LYS A 175 -7.29 -2.49 -18.62
C LYS A 175 -7.63 -1.36 -17.65
N LEU A 176 -7.54 -0.11 -18.08
CA LEU A 176 -7.90 1.06 -17.28
C LEU A 176 -9.39 1.08 -16.91
N GLY A 177 -10.27 0.66 -17.84
CA GLY A 177 -11.73 0.64 -17.65
C GLY A 177 -12.26 -0.40 -16.65
N ARG A 178 -11.41 -1.17 -15.97
CA ARG A 178 -11.87 -2.18 -15.01
C ARG A 178 -12.29 -1.56 -13.68
N ASN A 179 -13.51 -1.88 -13.22
CA ASN A 179 -14.07 -1.41 -11.95
C ASN A 179 -13.14 -1.58 -10.71
N SER A 180 -12.28 -2.62 -10.71
CA SER A 180 -11.33 -2.85 -9.63
C SER A 180 -10.27 -1.74 -9.51
N THR A 181 -9.95 -1.08 -10.63
CA THR A 181 -8.94 -0.01 -10.68
C THR A 181 -9.45 1.25 -9.98
N TRP A 182 -10.70 1.60 -10.22
CA TRP A 182 -11.34 2.76 -9.59
C TRP A 182 -11.47 2.59 -8.07
N LYS A 183 -11.97 1.45 -7.60
CA LYS A 183 -12.10 1.18 -6.14
C LYS A 183 -10.79 1.32 -5.38
N LEU A 184 -9.69 0.91 -5.97
CA LEU A 184 -8.36 0.98 -5.36
C LEU A 184 -7.78 2.41 -5.32
N SER A 185 -8.30 3.35 -6.10
CA SER A 185 -7.89 4.75 -6.12
C SER A 185 -8.85 5.67 -5.40
N ASN A 186 -10.03 5.21 -5.02
CA ASN A 186 -10.98 5.99 -4.24
C ASN A 186 -10.54 6.00 -2.75
N PHE A 187 -9.62 6.90 -2.43
CA PHE A 187 -9.04 7.01 -1.09
C PHE A 187 -10.04 7.60 -0.09
N LEU A 188 -10.91 8.50 -0.54
CA LEU A 188 -11.94 9.09 0.31
C LEU A 188 -12.86 8.01 0.88
N ARG A 189 -13.27 7.06 0.04
CA ARG A 189 -14.04 5.90 0.50
C ARG A 189 -13.28 5.05 1.54
N THR A 190 -11.96 4.93 1.40
CA THR A 190 -11.14 4.25 2.40
C THR A 190 -11.24 4.97 3.75
N PHE A 191 -11.09 6.30 3.76
CA PHE A 191 -11.23 7.10 4.97
C PHE A 191 -12.65 7.04 5.55
N GLU A 192 -13.68 7.07 4.72
CA GLU A 192 -15.08 6.95 5.17
C GLU A 192 -15.34 5.59 5.85
N ASN A 193 -14.89 4.49 5.24
CA ASN A 193 -15.14 3.15 5.76
C ASN A 193 -14.34 2.86 7.04
N TRP A 194 -13.07 3.21 7.06
CA TRP A 194 -12.18 2.93 8.19
C TRP A 194 -12.34 3.97 9.30
N GLY A 195 -12.48 5.25 8.99
CA GLY A 195 -12.70 6.33 9.94
C GLY A 195 -14.05 6.25 10.67
N ALA A 196 -15.02 5.45 10.15
CA ALA A 196 -16.25 5.15 10.88
C ALA A 196 -16.02 4.32 12.16
N PHE A 197 -14.86 3.68 12.30
CA PHE A 197 -14.55 2.78 13.42
C PHE A 197 -13.26 3.16 14.15
N TYR A 198 -12.27 3.69 13.43
CA TYR A 198 -10.98 4.07 14.01
C TYR A 198 -10.85 5.59 14.05
N PRO A 199 -10.61 6.21 15.23
CA PRO A 199 -10.41 7.65 15.34
C PRO A 199 -9.09 8.09 14.70
N ASP A 200 -8.98 9.38 14.41
CA ASP A 200 -7.87 9.96 13.66
C ASP A 200 -6.50 9.75 14.33
N GLU A 201 -6.45 9.64 15.66
CA GLU A 201 -5.21 9.36 16.43
C GLU A 201 -4.71 7.92 16.21
N ARG A 202 -5.59 7.02 15.76
CA ARG A 202 -5.24 5.64 15.42
C ARG A 202 -4.92 5.45 13.94
N PHE A 203 -4.95 6.54 13.16
CA PHE A 203 -4.76 6.50 11.72
C PHE A 203 -3.49 7.25 11.30
N PHE A 204 -2.59 6.59 10.60
CA PHE A 204 -1.40 7.18 9.99
C PHE A 204 -1.59 7.27 8.49
N VAL A 205 -1.41 8.46 7.94
CA VAL A 205 -1.43 8.71 6.50
C VAL A 205 -0.01 8.88 6.00
N GLY A 206 0.40 8.07 5.02
CA GLY A 206 1.69 8.17 4.37
C GLY A 206 1.55 8.61 2.92
N PHE A 207 2.52 9.37 2.43
CA PHE A 207 2.63 9.78 1.04
C PHE A 207 3.80 9.08 0.36
N MET A 208 3.60 8.63 -0.89
CA MET A 208 4.63 7.95 -1.67
C MET A 208 5.84 8.86 -1.92
N GLU A 209 5.61 10.14 -2.04
CA GLU A 209 6.61 11.18 -2.26
C GLU A 209 7.63 11.21 -1.10
N ASP A 210 7.17 11.11 0.15
CA ASP A 210 8.06 11.07 1.31
C ASP A 210 8.98 9.84 1.29
N THR A 211 8.57 8.73 0.68
CA THR A 211 9.45 7.57 0.52
C THR A 211 10.64 7.85 -0.41
N ALA A 212 10.53 8.86 -1.26
CA ALA A 212 11.55 9.24 -2.23
C ALA A 212 12.42 10.41 -1.75
N TYR A 213 11.80 11.38 -1.10
CA TYR A 213 12.46 12.63 -0.69
C TYR A 213 12.96 12.60 0.75
N LEU A 214 12.17 12.03 1.68
CA LEU A 214 12.39 12.08 3.12
C LEU A 214 12.20 10.70 3.78
N PRO A 215 12.89 9.66 3.28
CA PRO A 215 12.66 8.27 3.73
C PRO A 215 12.96 8.06 5.22
N GLU A 216 13.98 8.73 5.76
CA GLU A 216 14.35 8.60 7.17
C GLU A 216 13.35 9.27 8.08
N ASP A 217 12.93 10.50 7.77
CA ASP A 217 11.95 11.27 8.55
C ASP A 217 10.57 10.57 8.52
N LEU A 218 10.21 10.00 7.36
CA LEU A 218 9.01 9.18 7.24
C LEU A 218 9.06 7.95 8.15
N LEU A 219 10.20 7.25 8.21
CA LEU A 219 10.36 6.09 9.09
C LEU A 219 10.31 6.49 10.56
N GLU A 220 10.97 7.58 10.93
CA GLU A 220 10.91 8.12 12.29
C GLU A 220 9.46 8.43 12.71
N SER A 221 8.70 9.08 11.83
CA SER A 221 7.28 9.35 12.05
C SER A 221 6.45 8.07 12.21
N VAL A 222 6.67 7.05 11.36
CA VAL A 222 5.98 5.76 11.46
C VAL A 222 6.35 5.02 12.75
N TYR A 223 7.63 4.99 13.13
CA TYR A 223 8.08 4.33 14.35
C TYR A 223 7.52 5.02 15.60
N SER A 224 7.54 6.35 15.64
CA SER A 224 6.92 7.15 16.69
C SER A 224 5.42 6.85 16.81
N PHE A 225 4.71 6.80 15.68
CA PHE A 225 3.29 6.42 15.65
C PHE A 225 3.06 5.00 16.17
N LEU A 226 3.94 4.06 15.87
CA LEU A 226 3.85 2.69 16.38
C LEU A 226 4.29 2.56 17.85
N GLY A 227 4.93 3.57 18.43
CA GLY A 227 5.43 3.57 19.81
C GLY A 227 6.62 2.63 19.99
N VAL A 228 7.52 2.59 19.00
CA VAL A 228 8.79 1.86 19.02
C VAL A 228 9.96 2.84 18.88
N ASP A 229 11.21 2.37 19.03
CA ASP A 229 12.40 3.21 18.92
C ASP A 229 12.48 3.93 17.56
N ALA A 230 12.22 5.22 17.54
CA ALA A 230 12.22 6.05 16.35
C ALA A 230 13.63 6.36 15.82
N SER A 231 14.68 6.08 16.60
CA SER A 231 16.07 6.27 16.18
C SER A 231 16.62 5.15 15.31
N PHE A 232 15.90 4.03 15.22
CA PHE A 232 16.33 2.88 14.41
C PHE A 232 16.42 3.24 12.91
N ARG A 233 17.55 2.92 12.31
CA ARG A 233 17.82 3.16 10.86
C ARG A 233 18.03 1.82 10.16
N PRO A 234 17.07 1.37 9.34
CA PRO A 234 17.20 0.11 8.60
C PRO A 234 18.22 0.26 7.45
N PRO A 235 19.00 -0.80 7.12
CA PRO A 235 20.06 -0.74 6.10
C PRO A 235 19.58 -0.44 4.67
N GLN A 236 18.29 -0.37 4.45
CA GLN A 236 17.67 -0.25 3.12
C GLN A 236 16.71 0.94 3.01
N ALA A 237 16.74 1.89 3.95
CA ALA A 237 15.84 3.06 3.94
C ALA A 237 15.88 3.79 2.59
N ASP A 238 17.07 4.06 2.08
CA ASP A 238 17.32 4.84 0.86
C ASP A 238 17.17 4.04 -0.44
N LYS A 239 16.98 2.71 -0.36
CA LYS A 239 16.90 1.91 -1.57
C LYS A 239 15.53 2.06 -2.24
N LYS A 240 15.52 2.64 -3.44
CA LYS A 240 14.36 2.61 -4.33
C LYS A 240 13.98 1.14 -4.61
N LEU A 241 12.88 0.70 -4.02
CA LEU A 241 12.37 -0.65 -4.19
C LEU A 241 11.40 -0.68 -5.37
N HIS A 242 11.72 -1.55 -6.35
CA HIS A 242 10.92 -1.72 -7.56
C HIS A 242 10.77 -0.45 -8.41
N SER A 243 11.91 0.19 -8.77
CA SER A 243 11.92 0.97 -10.01
C SER A 243 11.62 -0.01 -11.14
N ARG A 244 10.36 -0.08 -11.55
CA ARG A 244 9.98 -0.86 -12.73
C ARG A 244 10.47 -0.15 -13.97
N SER A 245 10.57 -0.88 -15.06
CA SER A 245 11.13 -0.48 -16.34
C SER A 245 10.44 0.73 -17.01
N ALA A 246 9.23 1.10 -16.62
CA ALA A 246 8.57 2.27 -17.17
C ALA A 246 9.11 3.55 -16.53
N ALA A 247 9.95 4.26 -17.26
CA ALA A 247 10.39 5.62 -16.92
C ALA A 247 9.39 6.68 -17.41
N THR A 248 8.39 6.29 -18.22
CA THR A 248 7.41 7.18 -18.84
C THR A 248 5.99 6.58 -18.79
N MET A 249 5.02 7.44 -19.04
CA MET A 249 3.61 7.09 -19.21
C MET A 249 3.13 7.70 -20.53
N PRO A 250 2.39 6.98 -21.39
CA PRO A 250 1.82 7.57 -22.61
C PRO A 250 0.99 8.82 -22.28
N ALA A 251 1.20 9.92 -23.00
CA ALA A 251 0.55 11.21 -22.73
C ALA A 251 -0.99 11.09 -22.75
N LYS A 252 -1.55 10.40 -23.73
CA LYS A 252 -3.00 10.15 -23.81
C LYS A 252 -3.54 9.38 -22.58
N VAL A 253 -2.76 8.46 -22.02
CA VAL A 253 -3.11 7.73 -20.80
C VAL A 253 -3.07 8.69 -19.61
N ALA A 254 -2.06 9.53 -19.50
CA ALA A 254 -1.94 10.52 -18.44
C ALA A 254 -3.13 11.49 -18.44
N VAL A 255 -3.48 12.05 -19.59
CA VAL A 255 -4.63 12.95 -19.78
C VAL A 255 -5.94 12.23 -19.42
N HIS A 256 -6.16 11.03 -19.94
CA HIS A 256 -7.35 10.24 -19.63
C HIS A 256 -7.50 9.95 -18.11
N LEU A 257 -6.40 9.60 -17.44
CA LEU A 257 -6.41 9.37 -16.00
C LEU A 257 -6.63 10.68 -15.22
N ALA A 258 -6.03 11.77 -15.66
CA ALA A 258 -6.27 13.09 -15.08
C ALA A 258 -7.75 13.47 -15.15
N GLN A 259 -8.39 13.35 -16.31
CA GLN A 259 -9.83 13.61 -16.49
C GLN A 259 -10.71 12.74 -15.57
N ASN A 260 -10.39 11.45 -15.43
CA ASN A 260 -11.20 10.52 -14.63
C ASN A 260 -11.02 10.69 -13.11
N TYR A 261 -9.86 11.18 -12.66
CA TYR A 261 -9.55 11.25 -11.21
C TYR A 261 -9.48 12.68 -10.68
N ARG A 262 -9.65 13.72 -11.53
CA ARG A 262 -9.54 15.13 -11.13
C ARG A 262 -10.43 15.47 -9.92
N GLU A 263 -11.68 15.06 -9.94
CA GLU A 263 -12.63 15.34 -8.85
C GLU A 263 -12.20 14.69 -7.53
N GLU A 264 -11.79 13.42 -7.56
CA GLU A 264 -11.26 12.72 -6.38
C GLU A 264 -9.99 13.42 -5.87
N ILE A 265 -9.08 13.81 -6.77
CA ILE A 265 -7.83 14.49 -6.43
C ILE A 265 -8.13 15.89 -5.85
N ALA A 266 -9.09 16.63 -6.38
CA ALA A 266 -9.48 17.95 -5.85
C ALA A 266 -9.96 17.81 -4.38
N ARG A 267 -10.83 16.86 -4.09
CA ARG A 267 -11.30 16.60 -2.72
C ARG A 267 -10.18 16.12 -1.78
N LEU A 268 -9.20 15.37 -2.31
CA LEU A 268 -7.99 15.01 -1.54
C LEU A 268 -7.11 16.23 -1.28
N SER A 269 -6.96 17.13 -2.25
CA SER A 269 -6.24 18.39 -2.11
C SER A 269 -6.88 19.29 -1.04
N GLU A 270 -8.21 19.43 -1.05
CA GLU A 270 -8.94 20.17 -0.03
C GLU A 270 -8.73 19.60 1.38
N ARG A 271 -8.61 18.27 1.48
CA ARG A 271 -8.48 17.59 2.78
C ARG A 271 -7.06 17.57 3.33
N PHE A 272 -6.05 17.45 2.48
CA PHE A 272 -4.68 17.15 2.90
C PHE A 272 -3.67 18.23 2.51
N GLY A 273 -3.98 19.10 1.56
CA GLY A 273 -3.00 20.07 1.04
C GLY A 273 -1.74 19.41 0.45
N GLY A 274 -0.62 20.12 0.49
CA GLY A 274 0.71 19.61 0.20
C GLY A 274 0.82 18.76 -1.06
N TYR A 275 1.28 17.51 -0.95
CA TYR A 275 1.39 16.60 -2.10
C TYR A 275 0.06 16.36 -2.81
N ALA A 276 -1.06 16.37 -2.10
CA ALA A 276 -2.35 16.22 -2.76
C ALA A 276 -2.71 17.45 -3.61
N SER A 277 -2.26 18.65 -3.22
CA SER A 277 -2.36 19.85 -4.05
C SER A 277 -1.45 19.78 -5.28
N PHE A 278 -0.25 19.21 -5.14
CA PHE A 278 0.60 18.90 -6.29
C PHE A 278 -0.07 17.90 -7.25
N TRP A 279 -0.77 16.90 -6.73
CA TRP A 279 -1.50 15.96 -7.59
C TRP A 279 -2.62 16.65 -8.39
N LEU A 280 -3.31 17.64 -7.76
CA LEU A 280 -4.32 18.44 -8.44
C LEU A 280 -3.69 19.32 -9.53
N PHE A 281 -2.59 19.99 -9.21
CA PHE A 281 -1.83 20.77 -10.19
C PHE A 281 -1.43 19.92 -11.40
N CYS A 282 -0.91 18.71 -11.19
CA CYS A 282 -0.59 17.78 -12.28
C CYS A 282 -1.82 17.41 -13.12
N ALA A 283 -2.96 17.15 -12.46
CA ALA A 283 -4.18 16.80 -13.17
C ALA A 283 -4.69 17.95 -14.02
N ASP A 284 -4.71 19.17 -13.47
CA ASP A 284 -5.14 20.39 -14.19
C ASP A 284 -4.22 20.71 -15.37
N ARG A 285 -2.91 20.66 -15.19
CA ARG A 285 -1.94 20.86 -16.29
C ARG A 285 -2.12 19.85 -17.42
N LEU A 286 -2.28 18.56 -17.08
CA LEU A 286 -2.50 17.52 -18.10
C LEU A 286 -3.81 17.69 -18.88
N ILE A 287 -4.83 18.31 -18.28
CA ILE A 287 -6.13 18.53 -18.92
C ILE A 287 -6.14 19.84 -19.73
N GLU A 288 -5.63 20.95 -19.17
CA GLU A 288 -5.69 22.29 -19.74
C GLU A 288 -4.64 22.51 -20.82
N ASP A 289 -3.46 21.93 -20.65
CA ASP A 289 -2.32 22.01 -21.57
C ASP A 289 -1.76 20.61 -21.86
N PRO A 290 -2.49 19.78 -22.64
CA PRO A 290 -2.08 18.41 -22.93
C PRO A 290 -0.69 18.35 -23.57
N PRO A 291 0.19 17.44 -23.13
CA PRO A 291 1.54 17.30 -23.68
C PRO A 291 1.52 17.04 -25.18
N GLU A 292 2.38 17.76 -25.94
CA GLU A 292 2.60 17.50 -27.36
C GLU A 292 3.44 16.22 -27.58
N GLU A 293 4.26 15.85 -26.59
CA GLU A 293 5.08 14.64 -26.61
C GLU A 293 4.20 13.40 -26.49
N GLU A 294 4.65 12.28 -27.05
CA GLU A 294 3.95 10.99 -26.98
C GLU A 294 3.88 10.43 -25.54
N THR A 295 4.81 10.84 -24.68
CA THR A 295 4.93 10.35 -23.30
C THR A 295 5.22 11.48 -22.31
N VAL A 296 4.79 11.28 -21.05
CA VAL A 296 5.17 12.13 -19.93
C VAL A 296 6.12 11.39 -18.99
N PRO A 297 7.02 12.08 -18.27
CA PRO A 297 7.88 11.48 -17.25
C PRO A 297 7.06 10.76 -16.17
N TYR A 298 7.61 9.67 -15.62
CA TYR A 298 7.02 8.90 -14.55
C TYR A 298 8.11 8.48 -13.55
N PRO A 299 8.00 8.81 -12.27
CA PRO A 299 6.88 9.47 -11.59
C PRO A 299 6.81 10.98 -11.88
N LEU A 300 5.59 11.58 -11.77
CA LEU A 300 5.35 13.01 -12.02
C LEU A 300 6.10 13.90 -11.02
N PHE A 301 6.27 13.46 -9.78
CA PHE A 301 7.05 14.20 -8.78
C PHE A 301 8.57 14.23 -9.06
N GLY A 302 9.06 13.53 -10.06
CA GLY A 302 10.42 13.60 -10.57
C GLY A 302 10.50 14.34 -11.92
N SER A 303 9.49 15.14 -12.28
CA SER A 303 9.39 15.84 -13.55
C SER A 303 9.38 17.35 -13.36
N ARG A 304 9.46 18.10 -14.50
CA ARG A 304 9.34 19.55 -14.53
C ARG A 304 8.06 20.07 -13.84
N LEU A 305 6.96 19.31 -13.82
CA LEU A 305 5.73 19.70 -13.11
C LEU A 305 5.97 19.87 -11.61
N TRP A 306 6.86 19.06 -11.01
CA TRP A 306 7.25 19.25 -9.62
C TRP A 306 8.01 20.56 -9.42
N ASP A 307 8.97 20.85 -10.29
CA ASP A 307 9.79 22.06 -10.17
C ASP A 307 8.93 23.32 -10.32
N GLU A 308 7.98 23.32 -11.26
CA GLU A 308 7.03 24.41 -11.47
C GLU A 308 6.14 24.61 -10.23
N TRP A 309 5.52 23.55 -9.74
CA TRP A 309 4.66 23.62 -8.57
C TRP A 309 5.41 24.02 -7.30
N ALA A 310 6.59 23.45 -7.09
CA ALA A 310 7.42 23.72 -5.92
C ALA A 310 7.89 25.18 -5.87
N ALA A 311 8.25 25.77 -7.02
CA ALA A 311 8.66 27.16 -7.11
C ALA A 311 7.56 28.14 -6.68
N GLU A 312 6.29 27.79 -6.87
CA GLU A 312 5.15 28.63 -6.51
C GLU A 312 4.62 28.38 -5.08
N ASN A 313 4.79 27.14 -4.58
CA ASN A 313 4.07 26.68 -3.38
C ASN A 313 4.98 26.29 -2.19
N LEU A 314 6.30 26.13 -2.42
CA LEU A 314 7.25 25.86 -1.33
C LEU A 314 8.12 27.10 -1.07
N PRO A 315 8.30 27.51 0.18
CA PRO A 315 9.19 28.60 0.52
C PRO A 315 10.64 28.23 0.13
N GLY A 316 11.31 29.14 -0.61
CA GLY A 316 12.58 28.85 -1.29
C GLY A 316 13.78 28.46 -0.43
N ASP A 317 13.75 28.71 0.90
CA ASP A 317 14.85 28.46 1.83
C ASP A 317 14.49 27.49 2.97
N GLU A 318 13.25 27.00 3.06
CA GLU A 318 12.90 26.02 4.08
C GLU A 318 13.14 24.58 3.58
N PRO A 319 13.76 23.72 4.40
CA PRO A 319 13.89 22.31 4.05
C PRO A 319 12.50 21.68 3.92
N GLN A 320 12.34 20.87 2.89
CA GLN A 320 11.12 20.10 2.70
C GLN A 320 10.84 19.27 3.96
N LYS A 321 9.61 19.37 4.50
CA LYS A 321 9.19 18.63 5.70
C LYS A 321 8.38 17.41 5.29
N VAL A 322 8.51 16.33 6.07
CA VAL A 322 7.67 15.14 5.91
C VAL A 322 6.19 15.53 6.07
N GLN A 323 5.38 15.12 5.09
CA GLN A 323 3.93 15.39 5.11
C GLN A 323 3.12 14.19 5.63
N SER A 324 3.77 13.05 5.73
CA SER A 324 3.18 11.84 6.33
C SER A 324 3.13 11.96 7.85
N GLY A 325 2.02 11.51 8.44
CA GLY A 325 1.88 11.56 9.90
C GLY A 325 0.54 11.00 10.38
N PRO A 326 0.28 11.08 11.70
CA PRO A 326 -1.04 10.82 12.25
C PRO A 326 -2.10 11.73 11.62
N LEU A 327 -3.27 11.18 11.29
CA LEU A 327 -4.32 11.91 10.58
C LEU A 327 -4.77 13.16 11.36
N SER A 328 -4.85 13.06 12.68
CA SER A 328 -5.15 14.18 13.58
C SER A 328 -4.14 15.34 13.46
N ALA A 329 -2.86 15.05 13.24
CA ALA A 329 -1.82 16.07 13.09
C ALA A 329 -1.85 16.72 11.69
N ILE A 330 -2.15 15.96 10.63
CA ILE A 330 -2.23 16.50 9.26
C ILE A 330 -3.40 17.48 9.13
N GLN A 331 -4.57 17.14 9.68
CA GLN A 331 -5.76 17.99 9.62
C GLN A 331 -5.67 19.27 10.45
N SER A 332 -4.81 19.31 11.46
CA SER A 332 -4.59 20.53 12.25
C SER A 332 -3.60 21.51 11.61
N ALA A 333 -2.90 21.09 10.55
CA ALA A 333 -1.92 21.92 9.85
C ALA A 333 -2.48 22.57 8.57
N THR A 334 -3.70 22.22 8.18
CA THR A 334 -4.47 22.83 7.07
C THR A 334 -5.53 23.77 7.61
#